data_1f6f9ce8168a4b6daa495080c81c5c5d
#
_entry.id   1f6f9ce8168a4b6daa495080c81c5c5d
#
_cell.length_a   1.000
_cell.length_b   1.000
_cell.length_c   1.000
_cell.angle_alpha   90.00
_cell.angle_beta   90.00
_cell.angle_gamma   90.00
#
_symmetry.space_group_name_H-M   'P 1'
#
loop_
_entity.id
_entity.type
_entity.pdbx_description
1 polymer ?
#
loop_
_entity_poly.entity_id
_entity_poly.type
_entity_poly.pdbx_seq_one_letter_code
_entity_poly.pdbx_strand_id
1 'polypeptide(L)'
;MQESLEPEAGIGEELIEPKAEESRVPGSGRNIYDILYGNIGKKASYPALIYYGRRVTYFQLISAVDSFAAELESRFKIKKGDRIAISLPNSPQFIISFFAIVKIGAVMVPLNTGQNAANFVKKLEILHIKGIVTHSQGYTLLKDAVTEGMFVIVTRVQDFMPFEKASRITFFDSTWGKVKWGGNVYPFSDFMFGSEGSGNPVNPDDDVAIIQLTGVSLPNLQAVSLTHSNIISALRQASDVFTITGKRSIVACATPFSVPYAYLFGFLLPMGAGHPVLVFHDNHDSKTIAKLCRKTGADIMVAHPRIYSKLLFNKKTSKHLKKISIYISGTDTMSGSLASAIVDNLKGKLLQIYGFSETSGISHYRWVDDSGQPANTIGFPFKETSCKIIDQTTGEEVKVGEKGELLVNGPQSARKYLFTLIGEEDNFAGAWFHTGNIVMRNQEGSYILIEKLRDIIISDAIPVFPNEIEAVINKFPEVSESAVIGISDGNLGESIKAFVVTKDGTASCQRKLIKYLNENLAEYQRPHFYEFRNELPKSMSGKIIKRILIEQAAGRTEENTASVK
;
A
#
# COMPACT_ATOMS: atom_id res chain seq x y z
N MET A 1 50.14 -38.30 -37.74
CA MET A 1 49.62 -38.30 -36.40
C MET A 1 48.95 -36.92 -36.21
N GLN A 2 47.66 -36.92 -36.37
CA GLN A 2 46.81 -35.74 -36.13
C GLN A 2 46.22 -35.86 -34.72
N GLU A 3 46.59 -34.98 -33.82
CA GLU A 3 45.91 -34.81 -32.53
C GLU A 3 44.75 -33.86 -32.73
N SER A 4 43.58 -34.39 -32.47
CA SER A 4 42.31 -33.66 -32.46
C SER A 4 42.17 -32.90 -31.12
N LEU A 5 42.08 -31.58 -31.18
CA LEU A 5 41.69 -30.72 -30.06
C LEU A 5 40.16 -30.77 -29.92
N GLU A 6 39.68 -31.32 -28.81
CA GLU A 6 38.28 -31.18 -28.38
C GLU A 6 38.03 -29.74 -27.88
N PRO A 7 36.84 -29.16 -28.10
CA PRO A 7 36.51 -27.85 -27.58
C PRO A 7 36.14 -27.94 -26.10
N GLU A 8 36.73 -27.04 -25.31
CA GLU A 8 36.42 -26.84 -23.89
C GLU A 8 34.93 -26.55 -23.68
N ALA A 9 34.35 -27.26 -22.73
CA ALA A 9 32.98 -27.13 -22.29
C ALA A 9 32.75 -25.73 -21.66
N GLY A 10 31.72 -25.07 -22.15
CA GLY A 10 31.24 -23.80 -21.60
C GLY A 10 30.86 -23.94 -20.13
N ILE A 11 31.27 -22.97 -19.36
CA ILE A 11 30.89 -22.78 -17.95
C ILE A 11 29.39 -22.51 -17.93
N GLY A 12 28.61 -23.53 -17.62
CA GLY A 12 27.19 -23.36 -17.30
C GLY A 12 27.05 -22.50 -16.05
N GLU A 13 26.36 -21.38 -16.15
CA GLU A 13 25.83 -20.67 -14.99
C GLU A 13 24.84 -21.62 -14.29
N GLU A 14 25.30 -22.30 -13.25
CA GLU A 14 24.42 -22.95 -12.30
C GLU A 14 23.55 -21.87 -11.64
N LEU A 15 22.29 -21.84 -12.01
CA LEU A 15 21.23 -21.18 -11.24
C LEU A 15 21.27 -21.82 -9.85
N ILE A 16 21.84 -21.10 -8.88
CA ILE A 16 21.83 -21.51 -7.47
C ILE A 16 20.38 -21.51 -7.01
N GLU A 17 19.72 -22.66 -7.10
CA GLU A 17 18.46 -22.89 -6.41
C GLU A 17 18.69 -22.63 -4.90
N PRO A 18 17.90 -21.76 -4.25
CA PRO A 18 18.04 -21.55 -2.81
C PRO A 18 17.74 -22.88 -2.11
N LYS A 19 18.70 -23.34 -1.32
CA LYS A 19 18.53 -24.53 -0.47
C LYS A 19 17.30 -24.33 0.40
N ALA A 20 16.35 -25.24 0.32
CA ALA A 20 15.02 -25.20 0.92
C ALA A 20 14.98 -25.05 2.47
N GLU A 21 16.12 -25.05 3.14
CA GLU A 21 16.22 -24.90 4.61
C GLU A 21 16.45 -23.48 5.11
N GLU A 22 16.83 -22.50 4.27
CA GLU A 22 17.09 -21.11 4.69
C GLU A 22 15.91 -20.15 4.48
N SER A 23 14.86 -20.53 3.78
CA SER A 23 13.72 -19.67 3.40
C SER A 23 12.51 -19.74 4.35
N ARG A 24 12.60 -20.47 5.45
CA ARG A 24 11.50 -20.48 6.43
C ARG A 24 11.56 -19.22 7.27
N VAL A 25 10.54 -18.35 7.12
CA VAL A 25 10.23 -17.35 8.15
C VAL A 25 10.18 -18.11 9.48
N PRO A 26 11.10 -17.88 10.43
CA PRO A 26 11.08 -18.57 11.69
C PRO A 26 9.76 -18.26 12.39
N GLY A 27 8.95 -19.28 12.62
CA GLY A 27 7.63 -19.14 13.23
C GLY A 27 6.54 -19.64 12.29
N SER A 28 6.47 -20.97 12.08
CA SER A 28 5.21 -21.64 11.68
C SER A 28 4.21 -21.57 12.84
N GLY A 29 4.17 -20.42 13.55
CA GLY A 29 3.29 -20.16 14.66
C GLY A 29 1.84 -20.01 14.17
N ARG A 30 0.92 -20.25 15.08
CA ARG A 30 -0.52 -20.14 14.82
C ARG A 30 -1.02 -18.69 14.88
N ASN A 31 -0.17 -17.74 15.32
CA ASN A 31 -0.53 -16.34 15.54
C ASN A 31 0.54 -15.44 14.89
N ILE A 32 0.14 -14.29 14.37
CA ILE A 32 1.07 -13.29 13.79
C ILE A 32 2.13 -12.85 14.82
N TYR A 33 1.79 -12.82 16.12
CA TYR A 33 2.72 -12.50 17.19
C TYR A 33 3.88 -13.48 17.28
N ASP A 34 3.68 -14.76 16.97
CA ASP A 34 4.73 -15.79 17.02
C ASP A 34 5.91 -15.48 16.08
N ILE A 35 5.67 -14.68 15.03
CA ILE A 35 6.72 -14.19 14.12
C ILE A 35 7.77 -13.37 14.88
N LEU A 36 7.33 -12.52 15.79
CA LEU A 36 8.19 -11.71 16.63
C LEU A 36 8.90 -12.58 17.71
N TYR A 37 8.16 -13.51 18.30
CA TYR A 37 8.62 -14.36 19.41
C TYR A 37 9.71 -15.34 18.97
N GLY A 38 9.65 -15.86 17.74
CA GLY A 38 10.65 -16.80 17.20
C GLY A 38 12.09 -16.28 17.21
N ASN A 39 12.30 -14.99 17.44
CA ASN A 39 13.60 -14.34 17.49
C ASN A 39 14.18 -14.14 18.91
N ILE A 40 13.40 -14.40 19.98
CA ILE A 40 13.83 -14.14 21.36
C ILE A 40 15.11 -14.90 21.73
N GLY A 41 15.18 -16.20 21.46
CA GLY A 41 16.26 -17.05 21.95
C GLY A 41 17.66 -16.68 21.43
N LYS A 42 17.76 -16.22 20.19
CA LYS A 42 19.03 -15.95 19.51
C LYS A 42 19.32 -14.45 19.31
N LYS A 43 18.29 -13.61 19.31
CA LYS A 43 18.38 -12.20 18.90
C LYS A 43 17.78 -11.22 19.93
N ALA A 44 17.54 -11.64 21.16
CA ALA A 44 16.91 -10.80 22.20
C ALA A 44 17.57 -9.41 22.37
N SER A 45 18.91 -9.35 22.34
CA SER A 45 19.68 -8.11 22.46
C SER A 45 19.88 -7.35 21.14
N TYR A 46 19.48 -7.93 20.00
CA TYR A 46 19.60 -7.23 18.71
C TYR A 46 18.53 -6.14 18.58
N PRO A 47 18.85 -5.04 17.85
CA PRO A 47 17.84 -4.04 17.52
C PRO A 47 16.72 -4.65 16.68
N ALA A 48 15.46 -4.45 17.11
CA ALA A 48 14.26 -4.70 16.33
C ALA A 48 13.82 -3.43 15.59
N LEU A 49 13.96 -2.26 16.26
CA LEU A 49 13.56 -0.97 15.73
C LEU A 49 14.68 0.06 15.88
N ILE A 50 14.75 0.95 14.89
CA ILE A 50 15.58 2.16 14.93
C ILE A 50 14.64 3.34 14.68
N TYR A 51 14.50 4.22 15.69
CA TYR A 51 13.62 5.37 15.62
C TYR A 51 14.35 6.63 16.07
N TYR A 52 14.56 7.58 15.18
CA TYR A 52 15.34 8.81 15.43
C TYR A 52 16.73 8.58 16.03
N GLY A 53 17.30 7.39 15.82
CA GLY A 53 18.60 6.98 16.34
C GLY A 53 18.56 6.23 17.67
N ARG A 54 17.40 6.15 18.34
CA ARG A 54 17.17 5.19 19.43
C ARG A 54 17.03 3.79 18.83
N ARG A 55 17.68 2.83 19.44
CA ARG A 55 17.55 1.42 19.11
C ARG A 55 16.70 0.75 20.17
N VAL A 56 15.64 0.07 19.77
CA VAL A 56 14.80 -0.75 20.62
C VAL A 56 15.14 -2.21 20.30
N THR A 57 15.57 -2.99 21.28
CA THR A 57 15.91 -4.40 21.07
C THR A 57 14.66 -5.27 20.94
N TYR A 58 14.81 -6.50 20.43
CA TYR A 58 13.72 -7.47 20.40
C TYR A 58 13.15 -7.72 21.78
N PHE A 59 14.01 -7.89 22.79
CA PHE A 59 13.57 -8.05 24.17
C PHE A 59 12.71 -6.87 24.65
N GLN A 60 13.18 -5.64 24.44
CA GLN A 60 12.43 -4.45 24.84
C GLN A 60 11.11 -4.31 24.09
N LEU A 61 11.09 -4.63 22.80
CA LEU A 61 9.87 -4.58 22.00
C LEU A 61 8.85 -5.62 22.48
N ILE A 62 9.28 -6.85 22.72
CA ILE A 62 8.41 -7.93 23.18
C ILE A 62 7.88 -7.63 24.59
N SER A 63 8.72 -7.18 25.51
CA SER A 63 8.27 -6.77 26.85
C SER A 63 7.22 -5.65 26.78
N ALA A 64 7.40 -4.67 25.89
CA ALA A 64 6.43 -3.60 25.68
C ALA A 64 5.10 -4.13 25.10
N VAL A 65 5.18 -5.06 24.14
CA VAL A 65 4.00 -5.72 23.56
C VAL A 65 3.24 -6.52 24.61
N ASP A 66 3.97 -7.28 25.44
CA ASP A 66 3.39 -8.13 26.49
C ASP A 66 2.69 -7.28 27.57
N SER A 67 3.35 -6.21 28.01
CA SER A 67 2.76 -5.27 28.97
C SER A 67 1.50 -4.60 28.41
N PHE A 68 1.55 -4.14 27.14
CA PHE A 68 0.40 -3.51 26.49
C PHE A 68 -0.76 -4.49 26.33
N ALA A 69 -0.48 -5.74 25.94
CA ALA A 69 -1.48 -6.80 25.80
C ALA A 69 -2.17 -7.11 27.14
N ALA A 70 -1.37 -7.25 28.23
CA ALA A 70 -1.87 -7.50 29.58
C ALA A 70 -2.83 -6.39 30.06
N GLU A 71 -2.49 -5.13 29.81
CA GLU A 71 -3.34 -3.99 30.18
C GLU A 71 -4.64 -3.95 29.35
N LEU A 72 -4.60 -4.29 28.07
CA LEU A 72 -5.81 -4.40 27.25
C LEU A 72 -6.77 -5.46 27.83
N GLU A 73 -6.27 -6.60 28.28
CA GLU A 73 -7.09 -7.67 28.88
C GLU A 73 -7.57 -7.29 30.29
N SER A 74 -6.65 -6.84 31.14
CA SER A 74 -6.95 -6.62 32.56
C SER A 74 -7.75 -5.35 32.82
N ARG A 75 -7.38 -4.23 32.20
CA ARG A 75 -7.98 -2.92 32.44
C ARG A 75 -9.27 -2.75 31.64
N PHE A 76 -9.25 -3.05 30.33
CA PHE A 76 -10.38 -2.79 29.43
C PHE A 76 -11.22 -4.04 29.16
N LYS A 77 -10.86 -5.20 29.72
CA LYS A 77 -11.57 -6.47 29.52
C LYS A 77 -11.75 -6.82 28.07
N ILE A 78 -10.74 -6.51 27.25
CA ILE A 78 -10.72 -6.84 25.83
C ILE A 78 -10.72 -8.35 25.66
N LYS A 79 -11.56 -8.83 24.77
CA LYS A 79 -11.74 -10.25 24.45
C LYS A 79 -11.36 -10.51 22.98
N LYS A 80 -11.15 -11.77 22.67
CA LYS A 80 -11.00 -12.27 21.30
C LYS A 80 -12.14 -11.75 20.41
N GLY A 81 -11.78 -11.20 19.24
CA GLY A 81 -12.72 -10.62 18.28
C GLY A 81 -13.12 -9.17 18.54
N ASP A 82 -12.76 -8.58 19.68
CA ASP A 82 -12.97 -7.17 19.95
C ASP A 82 -12.10 -6.31 19.03
N ARG A 83 -12.65 -5.22 18.53
CA ARG A 83 -11.99 -4.37 17.52
C ARG A 83 -11.34 -3.17 18.17
N ILE A 84 -10.04 -3.00 17.90
CA ILE A 84 -9.23 -1.87 18.39
C ILE A 84 -8.63 -1.15 17.19
N ALA A 85 -8.90 0.13 17.07
CA ALA A 85 -8.35 0.96 16.00
C ALA A 85 -6.94 1.44 16.34
N ILE A 86 -6.07 1.51 15.32
CA ILE A 86 -4.77 2.19 15.39
C ILE A 86 -4.80 3.33 14.39
N SER A 87 -4.75 4.57 14.89
CA SER A 87 -4.62 5.78 14.08
C SER A 87 -3.35 6.53 14.47
N LEU A 88 -2.23 5.95 14.09
CA LEU A 88 -0.89 6.44 14.37
C LEU A 88 -0.07 6.57 13.08
N PRO A 89 0.83 7.54 13.02
CA PRO A 89 1.90 7.52 12.03
C PRO A 89 2.84 6.35 12.29
N ASN A 90 3.73 6.07 11.35
CA ASN A 90 4.79 5.07 11.54
C ASN A 90 5.61 5.39 12.79
N SER A 91 5.57 4.50 13.76
CA SER A 91 6.17 4.71 15.07
C SER A 91 6.35 3.37 15.80
N PRO A 92 7.23 3.30 16.81
CA PRO A 92 7.29 2.14 17.69
C PRO A 92 5.94 1.81 18.34
N GLN A 93 5.16 2.83 18.69
CA GLN A 93 3.84 2.66 19.29
C GLN A 93 2.86 1.95 18.36
N PHE A 94 2.90 2.22 17.04
CA PHE A 94 2.09 1.49 16.06
C PHE A 94 2.41 -0.01 16.11
N ILE A 95 3.69 -0.36 16.09
CA ILE A 95 4.15 -1.75 16.06
C ILE A 95 3.84 -2.47 17.38
N ILE A 96 4.04 -1.80 18.52
CA ILE A 96 3.69 -2.34 19.84
C ILE A 96 2.19 -2.62 19.90
N SER A 97 1.35 -1.64 19.53
CA SER A 97 -0.10 -1.80 19.54
C SER A 97 -0.57 -2.90 18.59
N PHE A 98 0.02 -2.97 17.39
CA PHE A 98 -0.28 -4.01 16.41
C PHE A 98 -0.09 -5.41 17.00
N PHE A 99 1.11 -5.69 17.51
CA PHE A 99 1.41 -7.02 18.04
C PHE A 99 0.62 -7.33 19.33
N ALA A 100 0.39 -6.35 20.20
CA ALA A 100 -0.38 -6.55 21.42
C ALA A 100 -1.83 -6.91 21.12
N ILE A 101 -2.46 -6.21 20.18
CA ILE A 101 -3.85 -6.47 19.78
C ILE A 101 -3.98 -7.89 19.20
N VAL A 102 -3.12 -8.24 18.24
CA VAL A 102 -3.20 -9.58 17.61
C VAL A 102 -2.79 -10.72 18.57
N LYS A 103 -1.95 -10.44 19.57
CA LYS A 103 -1.53 -11.42 20.57
C LYS A 103 -2.71 -11.92 21.41
N ILE A 104 -3.60 -11.02 21.81
CA ILE A 104 -4.77 -11.36 22.64
C ILE A 104 -5.97 -11.83 21.80
N GLY A 105 -5.80 -12.02 20.49
CA GLY A 105 -6.86 -12.42 19.57
C GLY A 105 -7.89 -11.32 19.29
N ALA A 106 -7.60 -10.08 19.66
CA ALA A 106 -8.40 -8.92 19.26
C ALA A 106 -8.09 -8.55 17.80
N VAL A 107 -8.98 -7.79 17.18
CA VAL A 107 -8.92 -7.42 15.77
C VAL A 107 -8.34 -6.01 15.62
N MET A 108 -7.23 -5.90 14.93
CA MET A 108 -6.61 -4.62 14.61
C MET A 108 -7.32 -3.94 13.44
N VAL A 109 -7.64 -2.65 13.57
CA VAL A 109 -8.24 -1.83 12.54
C VAL A 109 -7.35 -0.63 12.24
N PRO A 110 -6.55 -0.66 11.17
CA PRO A 110 -5.68 0.45 10.83
C PRO A 110 -6.49 1.60 10.22
N LEU A 111 -6.36 2.80 10.77
CA LEU A 111 -7.01 4.00 10.29
C LEU A 111 -5.98 5.07 9.90
N ASN A 112 -6.21 5.72 8.78
CA ASN A 112 -5.36 6.84 8.32
C ASN A 112 -5.47 8.05 9.26
N THR A 113 -4.35 8.70 9.54
CA THR A 113 -4.24 9.87 10.44
C THR A 113 -4.75 11.20 9.85
N GLY A 114 -4.91 11.29 8.54
CA GLY A 114 -5.24 12.53 7.82
C GLY A 114 -6.71 12.67 7.39
N GLN A 115 -7.66 12.05 8.11
CA GLN A 115 -9.07 12.04 7.73
C GLN A 115 -9.86 13.24 8.30
N ASN A 116 -10.98 13.58 7.63
CA ASN A 116 -11.97 14.48 8.18
C ASN A 116 -12.59 13.89 9.46
N ALA A 117 -12.78 14.72 10.51
CA ALA A 117 -13.27 14.28 11.81
C ALA A 117 -14.61 13.53 11.73
N ALA A 118 -15.60 14.05 11.00
CA ALA A 118 -16.92 13.41 10.87
C ALA A 118 -16.84 12.01 10.24
N ASN A 119 -16.06 11.86 9.19
CA ASN A 119 -15.84 10.57 8.52
C ASN A 119 -15.09 9.59 9.43
N PHE A 120 -14.17 10.11 10.24
CA PHE A 120 -13.38 9.29 11.15
C PHE A 120 -14.27 8.69 12.26
N VAL A 121 -15.07 9.54 12.90
CA VAL A 121 -16.03 9.13 13.95
C VAL A 121 -17.01 8.08 13.43
N LYS A 122 -17.63 8.34 12.27
CA LYS A 122 -18.59 7.42 11.67
C LYS A 122 -17.98 6.05 11.34
N LYS A 123 -16.69 6.00 10.98
CA LYS A 123 -15.98 4.71 10.80
C LYS A 123 -15.83 3.95 12.11
N LEU A 124 -15.54 4.63 13.22
CA LEU A 124 -15.44 3.99 14.54
C LEU A 124 -16.79 3.37 14.96
N GLU A 125 -17.89 4.07 14.71
CA GLU A 125 -19.24 3.60 15.01
C GLU A 125 -19.63 2.39 14.17
N ILE A 126 -19.51 2.47 12.82
CA ILE A 126 -19.85 1.40 11.89
C ILE A 126 -19.04 0.13 12.20
N LEU A 127 -17.77 0.30 12.58
CA LEU A 127 -16.89 -0.80 12.90
C LEU A 127 -17.03 -1.31 14.34
N HIS A 128 -17.88 -0.70 15.16
CA HIS A 128 -18.06 -1.05 16.58
C HIS A 128 -16.71 -1.11 17.32
N ILE A 129 -15.90 -0.06 17.19
CA ILE A 129 -14.57 0.02 17.80
C ILE A 129 -14.70 0.19 19.32
N LYS A 130 -14.09 -0.73 20.09
CA LYS A 130 -14.05 -0.68 21.55
C LYS A 130 -12.98 0.26 22.11
N GLY A 131 -11.90 0.46 21.37
CA GLY A 131 -10.83 1.33 21.78
C GLY A 131 -9.99 1.80 20.62
N ILE A 132 -9.28 2.91 20.80
CA ILE A 132 -8.40 3.49 19.80
C ILE A 132 -7.07 3.89 20.39
N VAL A 133 -5.99 3.57 19.67
CA VAL A 133 -4.66 4.10 19.94
C VAL A 133 -4.38 5.19 18.91
N THR A 134 -4.14 6.42 19.39
CA THR A 134 -3.95 7.59 18.52
C THR A 134 -2.87 8.53 19.06
N HIS A 135 -2.47 9.49 18.25
CA HIS A 135 -1.56 10.56 18.67
C HIS A 135 -2.33 11.81 19.11
N SER A 136 -1.66 12.75 19.79
CA SER A 136 -2.29 13.96 20.35
C SER A 136 -3.11 14.76 19.32
N GLN A 137 -2.62 14.88 18.06
CA GLN A 137 -3.37 15.54 17.00
C GLN A 137 -4.62 14.75 16.59
N GLY A 138 -4.52 13.41 16.50
CA GLY A 138 -5.65 12.54 16.22
C GLY A 138 -6.71 12.61 17.32
N TYR A 139 -6.30 12.70 18.59
CA TYR A 139 -7.22 12.90 19.70
C TYR A 139 -8.06 14.17 19.55
N THR A 140 -7.50 15.26 19.04
CA THR A 140 -8.27 16.51 18.84
C THR A 140 -9.44 16.37 17.87
N LEU A 141 -9.37 15.39 16.96
CA LEU A 141 -10.45 15.04 16.02
C LEU A 141 -11.54 14.19 16.69
N LEU A 142 -11.19 13.50 17.77
CA LEU A 142 -12.05 12.53 18.45
C LEU A 142 -12.70 13.06 19.74
N LYS A 143 -12.17 14.14 20.31
CA LYS A 143 -12.49 14.60 21.67
C LYS A 143 -14.00 14.74 21.97
N ASP A 144 -14.79 15.07 20.93
CA ASP A 144 -16.24 15.25 21.03
C ASP A 144 -17.02 13.98 20.64
N ALA A 145 -16.31 12.90 20.26
CA ALA A 145 -16.86 11.65 19.76
C ALA A 145 -16.48 10.43 20.64
N VAL A 146 -15.74 10.67 21.72
CA VAL A 146 -15.46 9.62 22.70
C VAL A 146 -16.76 9.30 23.43
N THR A 147 -17.42 8.21 23.03
CA THR A 147 -18.65 7.73 23.65
C THR A 147 -18.35 6.96 24.94
N GLU A 148 -19.34 6.90 25.85
CA GLU A 148 -19.27 5.97 26.99
C GLU A 148 -19.04 4.54 26.47
N GLY A 149 -17.97 3.89 26.97
CA GLY A 149 -17.62 2.50 26.58
C GLY A 149 -16.46 2.37 25.59
N MET A 150 -16.01 3.45 24.91
CA MET A 150 -14.79 3.44 24.08
C MET A 150 -13.62 4.06 24.86
N PHE A 151 -12.49 3.35 24.97
CA PHE A 151 -11.25 3.90 25.53
C PHE A 151 -10.37 4.52 24.44
N VAL A 152 -9.59 5.53 24.83
CA VAL A 152 -8.65 6.22 23.95
C VAL A 152 -7.26 6.22 24.60
N ILE A 153 -6.30 5.61 23.94
CA ILE A 153 -4.89 5.63 24.35
C ILE A 153 -4.16 6.65 23.49
N VAL A 154 -3.62 7.69 24.14
CA VAL A 154 -2.97 8.80 23.44
C VAL A 154 -1.46 8.76 23.62
N THR A 155 -0.72 8.93 22.54
CA THR A 155 0.74 9.01 22.55
C THR A 155 1.24 10.23 21.79
N ARG A 156 2.54 10.49 21.93
CA ARG A 156 3.26 11.48 21.12
C ARG A 156 4.33 10.78 20.31
N VAL A 157 4.61 11.30 19.14
CA VAL A 157 5.68 10.82 18.26
C VAL A 157 7.04 10.81 18.98
N GLN A 158 7.28 11.78 19.84
CA GLN A 158 8.54 11.96 20.58
C GLN A 158 8.72 11.03 21.78
N ASP A 159 7.70 10.31 22.25
CA ASP A 159 7.80 9.47 23.46
C ASP A 159 8.85 8.33 23.34
N PHE A 160 9.14 7.89 22.12
CA PHE A 160 10.20 6.92 21.83
C PHE A 160 11.48 7.54 21.26
N MET A 161 11.58 8.86 21.17
CA MET A 161 12.80 9.51 20.70
C MET A 161 13.87 9.57 21.80
N PRO A 162 15.16 9.70 21.45
CA PRO A 162 16.19 10.10 22.41
C PRO A 162 15.82 11.46 23.05
N PHE A 163 16.08 11.59 24.36
CA PHE A 163 15.70 12.80 25.14
C PHE A 163 16.13 14.12 24.48
N GLU A 164 17.37 14.19 24.00
CA GLU A 164 17.93 15.38 23.33
C GLU A 164 17.15 15.79 22.07
N LYS A 165 16.52 14.84 21.37
CA LYS A 165 15.69 15.09 20.20
C LYS A 165 14.24 15.34 20.58
N ALA A 166 13.73 14.60 21.54
CA ALA A 166 12.39 14.76 22.06
C ALA A 166 12.16 16.17 22.61
N SER A 167 13.10 16.69 23.41
CA SER A 167 13.02 18.03 24.00
C SER A 167 12.89 19.15 22.96
N ARG A 168 13.55 19.02 21.81
CA ARG A 168 13.44 19.99 20.71
C ARG A 168 12.09 19.97 20.00
N ILE A 169 11.44 18.80 19.92
CA ILE A 169 10.17 18.61 19.20
C ILE A 169 8.98 18.87 20.13
N THR A 170 9.10 18.58 21.42
CA THR A 170 8.03 18.79 22.41
C THR A 170 7.60 20.26 22.49
N PHE A 171 8.53 21.18 22.21
CA PHE A 171 8.21 22.62 22.16
C PHE A 171 7.19 22.98 21.07
N PHE A 172 7.05 22.16 20.03
CA PHE A 172 6.15 22.39 18.90
C PHE A 172 4.86 21.56 18.94
N ASP A 173 4.69 20.63 19.88
CA ASP A 173 3.45 19.85 20.02
C ASP A 173 2.42 20.58 20.88
N SER A 174 1.80 21.59 20.29
CA SER A 174 0.73 22.37 20.94
C SER A 174 -0.55 21.56 21.21
N THR A 175 -0.66 20.33 20.69
CA THR A 175 -1.86 19.49 20.82
C THR A 175 -1.84 18.63 22.07
N TRP A 176 -0.67 18.30 22.62
CA TRP A 176 -0.54 17.48 23.84
C TRP A 176 -1.22 18.14 25.06
N GLY A 177 -1.04 19.44 25.23
CA GLY A 177 -1.69 20.19 26.29
C GLY A 177 -3.21 20.30 26.15
N LYS A 178 -3.78 19.92 25.00
CA LYS A 178 -5.23 19.92 24.75
C LYS A 178 -5.87 18.57 25.05
N VAL A 179 -5.09 17.54 25.39
CA VAL A 179 -5.61 16.22 25.77
C VAL A 179 -6.24 16.33 27.17
N LYS A 180 -7.51 15.98 27.24
CA LYS A 180 -8.23 15.88 28.51
C LYS A 180 -8.05 14.48 29.09
N TRP A 181 -7.18 14.35 30.06
CA TRP A 181 -6.88 13.10 30.73
C TRP A 181 -7.97 12.67 31.72
N GLY A 182 -8.12 11.37 31.90
CA GLY A 182 -9.12 10.77 32.79
C GLY A 182 -10.37 10.28 32.06
N GLY A 183 -11.31 9.75 32.80
CA GLY A 183 -12.43 9.02 32.20
C GLY A 183 -11.93 7.82 31.39
N ASN A 184 -12.12 7.88 30.06
CA ASN A 184 -11.69 6.82 29.13
C ASN A 184 -10.41 7.20 28.34
N VAL A 185 -9.67 8.23 28.73
CA VAL A 185 -8.48 8.73 28.01
C VAL A 185 -7.22 8.49 28.83
N TYR A 186 -6.28 7.75 28.27
CA TYR A 186 -5.09 7.25 28.96
C TYR A 186 -3.82 7.58 28.15
N PRO A 187 -2.70 7.93 28.84
CA PRO A 187 -1.41 8.07 28.16
C PRO A 187 -0.82 6.70 27.82
N PHE A 188 -0.21 6.59 26.64
CA PHE A 188 0.43 5.35 26.16
C PHE A 188 1.52 4.82 27.13
N SER A 189 2.19 5.73 27.84
CA SER A 189 3.23 5.37 28.82
C SER A 189 2.75 4.44 29.93
N ASP A 190 1.47 4.53 30.30
CA ASP A 190 0.89 3.69 31.37
C ASP A 190 0.85 2.21 31.01
N PHE A 191 1.01 1.88 29.75
CA PHE A 191 0.93 0.52 29.20
C PHE A 191 2.30 -0.12 28.96
N MET A 192 3.39 0.57 29.31
CA MET A 192 4.75 0.14 28.99
C MET A 192 5.43 -0.67 30.10
N PHE A 193 4.82 -0.72 31.29
CA PHE A 193 5.39 -1.32 32.50
C PHE A 193 4.32 -2.15 33.21
N GLY A 194 4.00 -3.31 32.68
CA GLY A 194 2.99 -4.21 33.22
C GLY A 194 3.51 -5.65 33.36
N SER A 195 2.65 -6.53 33.86
CA SER A 195 2.88 -7.96 33.87
C SER A 195 2.79 -8.57 32.48
N GLU A 196 3.35 -9.74 32.29
CA GLU A 196 3.17 -10.50 31.04
C GLU A 196 1.71 -10.94 30.90
N GLY A 197 1.08 -10.59 29.78
CA GLY A 197 -0.24 -11.10 29.40
C GLY A 197 -0.13 -12.50 28.83
N SER A 198 -1.11 -13.35 29.13
CA SER A 198 -1.11 -14.74 28.70
C SER A 198 -1.37 -14.93 27.20
N GLY A 199 -2.02 -13.97 26.56
CA GLY A 199 -2.58 -14.11 25.20
C GLY A 199 -3.70 -15.15 25.14
N ASN A 200 -4.59 -15.01 24.19
CA ASN A 200 -5.70 -15.95 23.97
C ASN A 200 -5.35 -16.95 22.86
N PRO A 201 -5.78 -18.22 22.98
CA PRO A 201 -5.65 -19.17 21.88
C PRO A 201 -6.34 -18.65 20.61
N VAL A 202 -5.63 -18.68 19.50
CA VAL A 202 -6.10 -18.22 18.20
C VAL A 202 -6.28 -19.42 17.27
N ASN A 203 -7.45 -19.52 16.60
CA ASN A 203 -7.60 -20.36 15.42
C ASN A 203 -7.18 -19.54 14.19
N PRO A 204 -6.02 -19.79 13.58
CA PRO A 204 -5.47 -18.90 12.55
C PRO A 204 -6.34 -18.81 11.30
N ASP A 205 -7.14 -19.83 10.98
CA ASP A 205 -7.93 -19.90 9.77
C ASP A 205 -9.27 -19.16 9.89
N ASP A 206 -9.82 -19.07 11.11
CA ASP A 206 -11.13 -18.49 11.36
C ASP A 206 -11.07 -17.13 12.06
N ASP A 207 -10.05 -16.92 12.91
CA ASP A 207 -9.96 -15.71 13.70
C ASP A 207 -9.41 -14.55 12.85
N VAL A 208 -10.23 -13.49 12.79
CA VAL A 208 -9.85 -12.25 12.10
C VAL A 208 -8.77 -11.54 12.91
N ALA A 209 -7.64 -11.27 12.27
CA ALA A 209 -6.54 -10.51 12.85
C ALA A 209 -6.63 -9.01 12.52
N ILE A 210 -7.03 -8.70 11.28
CA ILE A 210 -7.05 -7.34 10.75
C ILE A 210 -8.36 -7.10 10.00
N ILE A 211 -8.99 -5.96 10.24
CA ILE A 211 -10.03 -5.42 9.37
C ILE A 211 -9.42 -4.27 8.59
N GLN A 212 -9.16 -4.51 7.31
CA GLN A 212 -8.59 -3.51 6.42
C GLN A 212 -9.71 -2.74 5.71
N LEU A 213 -9.68 -1.41 5.79
CA LEU A 213 -10.62 -0.58 5.05
C LEU A 213 -10.14 -0.37 3.62
N THR A 214 -11.05 -0.53 2.67
CA THR A 214 -10.87 -0.17 1.27
C THR A 214 -11.95 0.83 0.84
N GLY A 215 -11.76 1.52 -0.27
CA GLY A 215 -12.58 2.68 -0.62
C GLY A 215 -12.13 3.98 0.06
N VAL A 216 -12.30 5.11 -0.63
CA VAL A 216 -11.74 6.41 -0.17
C VAL A 216 -12.74 7.20 0.67
N SER A 217 -14.02 7.07 0.41
CA SER A 217 -15.10 7.85 1.02
C SER A 217 -16.12 6.95 1.72
N LEU A 218 -16.87 7.52 2.66
CA LEU A 218 -17.92 6.79 3.39
C LEU A 218 -18.94 6.09 2.50
N PRO A 219 -19.44 6.69 1.39
CA PRO A 219 -20.40 5.99 0.53
C PRO A 219 -19.85 4.69 -0.05
N ASN A 220 -18.54 4.63 -0.31
CA ASN A 220 -17.85 3.50 -0.96
C ASN A 220 -16.91 2.77 0.02
N LEU A 221 -17.23 2.81 1.32
CA LEU A 221 -16.42 2.16 2.33
C LEU A 221 -16.75 0.68 2.39
N GLN A 222 -15.75 -0.14 2.20
CA GLN A 222 -15.80 -1.58 2.40
C GLN A 222 -14.79 -1.98 3.47
N ALA A 223 -15.09 -3.04 4.20
CA ALA A 223 -14.21 -3.56 5.23
C ALA A 223 -13.86 -5.02 4.93
N VAL A 224 -12.60 -5.27 4.71
CA VAL A 224 -12.06 -6.61 4.41
C VAL A 224 -11.60 -7.26 5.71
N SER A 225 -12.06 -8.47 5.97
CA SER A 225 -11.64 -9.29 7.12
C SER A 225 -10.49 -10.21 6.71
N LEU A 226 -9.31 -10.01 7.30
CA LEU A 226 -8.12 -10.83 7.09
C LEU A 226 -7.84 -11.68 8.33
N THR A 227 -7.77 -12.99 8.16
CA THR A 227 -7.43 -13.92 9.23
C THR A 227 -5.93 -13.93 9.51
N HIS A 228 -5.50 -14.55 10.62
CA HIS A 228 -4.08 -14.77 10.88
C HIS A 228 -3.44 -15.59 9.77
N SER A 229 -4.12 -16.62 9.26
CA SER A 229 -3.65 -17.45 8.14
C SER A 229 -3.44 -16.66 6.85
N ASN A 230 -4.31 -15.69 6.53
CA ASN A 230 -4.12 -14.85 5.34
C ASN A 230 -2.80 -14.08 5.41
N ILE A 231 -2.52 -13.44 6.56
CA ILE A 231 -1.29 -12.66 6.77
C ILE A 231 -0.04 -13.55 6.80
N ILE A 232 -0.11 -14.70 7.48
CA ILE A 232 1.00 -15.66 7.54
C ILE A 232 1.30 -16.23 6.15
N SER A 233 0.27 -16.53 5.36
CA SER A 233 0.43 -16.99 3.98
C SER A 233 1.07 -15.92 3.09
N ALA A 234 0.62 -14.67 3.22
CA ALA A 234 1.23 -13.55 2.52
C ALA A 234 2.71 -13.36 2.89
N LEU A 235 3.06 -13.53 4.17
CA LEU A 235 4.47 -13.48 4.63
C LEU A 235 5.30 -14.61 4.03
N ARG A 236 4.79 -15.83 3.99
CA ARG A 236 5.46 -16.99 3.40
C ARG A 236 5.69 -16.75 1.91
N GLN A 237 4.67 -16.35 1.18
CA GLN A 237 4.75 -16.02 -0.24
C GLN A 237 5.75 -14.88 -0.52
N ALA A 238 5.75 -13.83 0.31
CA ALA A 238 6.70 -12.74 0.20
C ALA A 238 8.14 -13.21 0.47
N SER A 239 8.36 -14.13 1.43
CA SER A 239 9.69 -14.67 1.74
C SER A 239 10.24 -15.58 0.64
N ASP A 240 9.39 -16.26 -0.13
CA ASP A 240 9.79 -17.08 -1.28
C ASP A 240 10.35 -16.21 -2.43
N VAL A 241 9.84 -14.98 -2.57
CA VAL A 241 10.28 -14.04 -3.63
C VAL A 241 11.43 -13.15 -3.17
N PHE A 242 11.44 -12.83 -1.89
CA PHE A 242 12.36 -11.88 -1.32
C PHE A 242 12.92 -12.34 0.03
N THR A 243 14.15 -12.82 0.02
CA THR A 243 14.87 -13.20 1.23
C THR A 243 15.87 -12.11 1.62
N ILE A 244 15.84 -11.72 2.90
CA ILE A 244 16.82 -10.79 3.45
C ILE A 244 18.10 -11.57 3.81
N THR A 245 19.10 -11.52 2.92
CA THR A 245 20.30 -12.36 3.02
C THR A 245 21.45 -11.76 3.84
N GLY A 246 21.43 -10.46 4.10
CA GLY A 246 22.51 -9.79 4.85
C GLY A 246 22.45 -10.10 6.33
N LYS A 247 23.61 -10.41 6.96
CA LYS A 247 23.68 -10.68 8.41
C LYS A 247 23.16 -9.53 9.30
N ARG A 248 23.09 -8.29 8.80
CA ARG A 248 22.68 -7.08 9.52
C ARG A 248 21.90 -6.10 8.64
N SER A 249 21.07 -6.62 7.74
CA SER A 249 20.27 -5.77 6.85
C SER A 249 19.28 -4.92 7.65
N ILE A 250 19.19 -3.62 7.30
CA ILE A 250 18.25 -2.68 7.91
C ILE A 250 17.21 -2.31 6.86
N VAL A 251 15.95 -2.60 7.17
CA VAL A 251 14.83 -2.26 6.30
C VAL A 251 14.27 -0.89 6.69
N ALA A 252 14.32 0.06 5.77
CA ALA A 252 13.77 1.39 5.92
C ALA A 252 12.35 1.43 5.32
N CYS A 253 11.32 1.66 6.12
CA CYS A 253 9.95 1.78 5.63
C CYS A 253 9.44 3.20 5.72
N ALA A 254 9.17 3.80 4.55
CA ALA A 254 8.66 5.16 4.42
C ALA A 254 7.18 5.22 4.00
N THR A 255 6.54 4.09 3.74
CA THR A 255 5.09 4.00 3.51
C THR A 255 4.35 3.83 4.84
N PRO A 256 3.17 4.42 5.01
CA PRO A 256 2.36 4.23 6.22
C PRO A 256 2.09 2.76 6.54
N PHE A 257 2.30 2.36 7.79
CA PHE A 257 2.02 0.99 8.25
C PHE A 257 0.54 0.60 8.26
N SER A 258 -0.36 1.55 8.03
CA SER A 258 -1.78 1.27 7.79
C SER A 258 -2.06 0.62 6.43
N VAL A 259 -1.07 0.56 5.55
CA VAL A 259 -1.18 -0.01 4.19
C VAL A 259 -0.68 -1.47 4.20
N PRO A 260 -1.42 -2.44 3.63
CA PRO A 260 -1.11 -3.87 3.73
C PRO A 260 0.33 -4.25 3.33
N TYR A 261 0.78 -3.89 2.12
CA TYR A 261 2.14 -4.25 1.72
C TYR A 261 3.22 -3.59 2.60
N ALA A 262 2.91 -2.44 3.21
CA ALA A 262 3.86 -1.73 4.06
C ALA A 262 4.03 -2.40 5.43
N TYR A 263 2.97 -2.92 6.06
CA TYR A 263 3.18 -3.72 7.27
C TYR A 263 3.84 -5.06 6.94
N LEU A 264 3.52 -5.66 5.79
CA LEU A 264 4.09 -6.94 5.37
C LEU A 264 5.61 -6.84 5.14
N PHE A 265 6.05 -5.96 4.22
CA PHE A 265 7.47 -5.79 3.86
C PHE A 265 8.22 -4.82 4.79
N GLY A 266 7.52 -3.90 5.42
CA GLY A 266 8.11 -2.85 6.23
C GLY A 266 8.47 -3.27 7.65
N PHE A 267 7.71 -4.20 8.27
CA PHE A 267 8.09 -4.69 9.60
C PHE A 267 7.83 -6.17 9.86
N LEU A 268 6.75 -6.79 9.35
CA LEU A 268 6.49 -8.21 9.66
C LEU A 268 7.58 -9.13 9.09
N LEU A 269 7.86 -9.03 7.80
CA LEU A 269 8.88 -9.83 7.13
C LEU A 269 10.29 -9.61 7.71
N PRO A 270 10.80 -8.36 7.82
CA PRO A 270 12.12 -8.14 8.42
C PRO A 270 12.21 -8.57 9.87
N MET A 271 11.17 -8.33 10.68
CA MET A 271 11.17 -8.76 12.09
C MET A 271 11.14 -10.29 12.22
N GLY A 272 10.34 -10.98 11.39
CA GLY A 272 10.33 -12.43 11.33
C GLY A 272 11.71 -13.03 10.99
N ALA A 273 12.45 -12.38 10.10
CA ALA A 273 13.82 -12.74 9.75
C ALA A 273 14.87 -12.24 10.78
N GLY A 274 14.46 -11.48 11.79
CA GLY A 274 15.32 -10.96 12.85
C GLY A 274 16.18 -9.77 12.42
N HIS A 275 15.68 -8.93 11.52
CA HIS A 275 16.32 -7.72 11.03
C HIS A 275 15.68 -6.46 11.61
N PRO A 276 16.45 -5.40 11.87
CA PRO A 276 15.93 -4.14 12.38
C PRO A 276 15.18 -3.35 11.33
N VAL A 277 14.13 -2.66 11.75
CA VAL A 277 13.35 -1.74 10.95
C VAL A 277 13.71 -0.30 11.29
N LEU A 278 14.10 0.48 10.30
CA LEU A 278 14.23 1.93 10.41
C LEU A 278 12.86 2.57 10.14
N VAL A 279 12.27 3.11 11.19
CA VAL A 279 10.93 3.68 11.18
C VAL A 279 11.01 5.18 10.93
N PHE A 280 10.21 5.66 9.99
CA PHE A 280 10.03 7.07 9.69
C PHE A 280 8.62 7.52 10.08
N HIS A 281 8.53 8.68 10.70
CA HIS A 281 7.25 9.36 10.83
C HIS A 281 6.72 9.80 9.44
N ASP A 282 5.42 9.73 9.20
CA ASP A 282 4.78 9.93 7.89
C ASP A 282 5.07 11.29 7.22
N ASN A 283 5.42 12.30 8.01
CA ASN A 283 5.67 13.67 7.54
C ASN A 283 7.15 13.97 7.23
N HIS A 284 8.02 12.95 7.13
CA HIS A 284 9.40 13.21 6.80
C HIS A 284 9.58 13.69 5.36
N ASP A 285 10.32 14.78 5.23
CA ASP A 285 10.79 15.22 3.91
C ASP A 285 11.82 14.23 3.34
N SER A 286 11.95 14.24 2.03
CA SER A 286 12.88 13.34 1.32
C SER A 286 14.34 13.47 1.77
N LYS A 287 14.78 14.68 2.23
CA LYS A 287 16.14 14.90 2.71
C LYS A 287 16.38 14.21 4.05
N THR A 288 15.40 14.26 4.95
CA THR A 288 15.46 13.59 6.25
C THR A 288 15.46 12.08 6.09
N ILE A 289 14.59 11.52 5.23
CA ILE A 289 14.58 10.09 4.90
C ILE A 289 15.94 9.64 4.39
N ALA A 290 16.47 10.30 3.36
CA ALA A 290 17.75 9.94 2.75
C ALA A 290 18.93 10.05 3.75
N LYS A 291 18.94 11.08 4.60
CA LYS A 291 19.97 11.29 5.64
C LYS A 291 19.92 10.18 6.70
N LEU A 292 18.74 9.78 7.13
CA LEU A 292 18.56 8.69 8.10
C LEU A 292 18.95 7.35 7.51
N CYS A 293 18.56 7.02 6.28
CA CYS A 293 19.01 5.81 5.58
C CYS A 293 20.56 5.75 5.53
N ARG A 294 21.21 6.84 5.12
CA ARG A 294 22.66 6.90 5.09
C ARG A 294 23.29 6.71 6.47
N LYS A 295 22.76 7.39 7.49
CA LYS A 295 23.30 7.36 8.87
C LYS A 295 23.18 6.00 9.51
N THR A 296 22.08 5.29 9.27
CA THR A 296 21.83 3.97 9.84
C THR A 296 22.46 2.85 9.03
N GLY A 297 22.80 3.11 7.76
CA GLY A 297 23.28 2.09 6.83
C GLY A 297 22.16 1.18 6.34
N ALA A 298 20.94 1.72 6.17
CA ALA A 298 19.83 0.97 5.57
C ALA A 298 20.21 0.51 4.16
N ASP A 299 19.91 -0.75 3.86
CA ASP A 299 20.22 -1.42 2.59
C ASP A 299 18.98 -1.89 1.83
N ILE A 300 17.82 -1.88 2.47
CA ILE A 300 16.53 -2.17 1.86
C ILE A 300 15.59 -1.00 2.15
N MET A 301 14.80 -0.57 1.15
CA MET A 301 13.83 0.49 1.31
C MET A 301 12.45 0.09 0.79
N VAL A 302 11.44 0.23 1.62
CA VAL A 302 10.02 0.04 1.28
C VAL A 302 9.36 1.40 1.21
N ALA A 303 8.93 1.82 0.02
CA ALA A 303 8.31 3.12 -0.16
C ALA A 303 7.31 3.14 -1.33
N HIS A 304 6.35 4.07 -1.24
CA HIS A 304 5.42 4.37 -2.33
C HIS A 304 6.14 5.05 -3.51
N PRO A 305 5.71 4.86 -4.78
CA PRO A 305 6.32 5.48 -5.95
C PRO A 305 6.57 7.00 -5.82
N ARG A 306 5.62 7.73 -5.22
CA ARG A 306 5.75 9.17 -4.97
C ARG A 306 6.96 9.54 -4.08
N ILE A 307 7.27 8.70 -3.09
CA ILE A 307 8.41 8.94 -2.20
C ILE A 307 9.70 8.75 -2.99
N TYR A 308 9.77 7.72 -3.81
CA TYR A 308 10.90 7.50 -4.71
C TYR A 308 11.08 8.66 -5.69
N SER A 309 10.01 9.16 -6.30
CA SER A 309 10.04 10.32 -7.16
C SER A 309 10.67 11.53 -6.45
N LYS A 310 10.18 11.89 -5.25
CA LYS A 310 10.73 12.99 -4.45
C LYS A 310 12.20 12.79 -4.06
N LEU A 311 12.62 11.56 -3.80
CA LEU A 311 14.00 11.22 -3.45
C LEU A 311 14.94 11.36 -4.65
N LEU A 312 14.51 11.03 -5.85
CA LEU A 312 15.29 11.06 -7.08
C LEU A 312 15.42 12.46 -7.69
N PHE A 313 14.38 13.29 -7.61
CA PHE A 313 14.42 14.66 -8.14
C PHE A 313 15.51 15.54 -7.50
N ASN A 314 16.02 15.16 -6.33
CA ASN A 314 17.06 15.91 -5.65
C ASN A 314 18.39 15.13 -5.68
N LYS A 315 19.36 15.60 -6.48
CA LYS A 315 20.71 15.01 -6.62
C LYS A 315 21.44 14.83 -5.29
N LYS A 316 21.15 15.66 -4.26
CA LYS A 316 21.77 15.53 -2.93
C LYS A 316 21.18 14.36 -2.16
N THR A 317 19.87 14.12 -2.27
CA THR A 317 19.20 12.98 -1.61
C THR A 317 19.58 11.67 -2.27
N SER A 318 19.61 11.59 -3.59
CA SER A 318 19.96 10.37 -4.33
C SER A 318 21.35 9.82 -3.96
N LYS A 319 22.35 10.72 -3.72
CA LYS A 319 23.68 10.30 -3.25
C LYS A 319 23.67 9.58 -1.91
N HIS A 320 22.69 9.88 -1.05
CA HIS A 320 22.56 9.24 0.28
C HIS A 320 21.93 7.84 0.22
N LEU A 321 21.28 7.51 -0.89
CA LEU A 321 20.59 6.23 -1.09
C LEU A 321 21.44 5.18 -1.79
N LYS A 322 22.65 5.50 -2.24
CA LYS A 322 23.55 4.60 -2.99
C LYS A 322 23.92 3.30 -2.24
N LYS A 323 23.71 3.22 -0.92
CA LYS A 323 23.92 2.00 -0.13
C LYS A 323 22.71 1.08 -0.12
N ILE A 324 21.55 1.58 -0.55
CA ILE A 324 20.35 0.76 -0.65
C ILE A 324 20.50 -0.12 -1.87
N SER A 325 20.49 -1.42 -1.65
CA SER A 325 20.64 -2.44 -2.69
C SER A 325 19.30 -2.89 -3.25
N ILE A 326 18.22 -2.79 -2.44
CA ILE A 326 16.90 -3.26 -2.81
C ILE A 326 15.84 -2.20 -2.47
N TYR A 327 15.01 -1.90 -3.47
CA TYR A 327 13.88 -1.00 -3.40
C TYR A 327 12.60 -1.82 -3.58
N ILE A 328 11.63 -1.66 -2.68
CA ILE A 328 10.33 -2.35 -2.74
C ILE A 328 9.25 -1.29 -2.87
N SER A 329 8.41 -1.42 -3.89
CA SER A 329 7.32 -0.47 -4.17
C SER A 329 6.01 -1.18 -4.40
N GLY A 330 4.91 -0.62 -3.90
CA GLY A 330 3.56 -1.17 -4.06
C GLY A 330 2.49 -0.09 -3.97
N THR A 331 1.22 -0.49 -3.98
CA THR A 331 -0.03 0.31 -3.94
C THR A 331 -0.37 1.11 -5.18
N ASP A 332 0.60 1.45 -6.01
CA ASP A 332 0.35 2.18 -7.25
C ASP A 332 1.32 1.75 -8.33
N THR A 333 0.92 1.94 -9.58
CA THR A 333 1.81 1.69 -10.72
C THR A 333 2.95 2.72 -10.73
N MET A 334 4.16 2.24 -10.97
CA MET A 334 5.33 3.09 -11.13
C MET A 334 5.55 3.35 -12.62
N SER A 335 5.79 4.62 -13.01
CA SER A 335 6.14 4.91 -14.39
C SER A 335 7.46 4.25 -14.77
N GLY A 336 7.59 3.81 -16.03
CA GLY A 336 8.83 3.19 -16.52
C GLY A 336 10.04 4.08 -16.32
N SER A 337 9.91 5.40 -16.52
CA SER A 337 10.98 6.37 -16.30
C SER A 337 11.45 6.43 -14.84
N LEU A 338 10.51 6.31 -13.89
CA LEU A 338 10.85 6.28 -12.47
C LEU A 338 11.52 4.95 -12.08
N ALA A 339 11.02 3.83 -12.61
CA ALA A 339 11.60 2.51 -12.37
C ALA A 339 13.05 2.42 -12.92
N SER A 340 13.27 2.82 -14.17
CA SER A 340 14.62 2.90 -14.77
C SER A 340 15.53 3.85 -13.99
N ALA A 341 15.01 5.00 -13.53
CA ALA A 341 15.81 5.92 -12.72
C ALA A 341 16.27 5.31 -11.38
N ILE A 342 15.49 4.43 -10.75
CA ILE A 342 15.93 3.69 -9.56
C ILE A 342 17.04 2.71 -9.92
N VAL A 343 16.84 1.90 -10.94
CA VAL A 343 17.82 0.88 -11.35
C VAL A 343 19.11 1.54 -11.84
N ASP A 344 19.01 2.53 -12.73
CA ASP A 344 20.17 3.14 -13.38
C ASP A 344 20.93 4.14 -12.50
N ASN A 345 20.20 5.01 -11.77
CA ASN A 345 20.82 6.09 -11.00
C ASN A 345 21.20 5.65 -9.59
N LEU A 346 20.42 4.80 -8.95
CA LEU A 346 20.69 4.32 -7.59
C LEU A 346 21.43 2.97 -7.59
N LYS A 347 21.48 2.26 -8.75
CA LYS A 347 22.15 0.97 -8.90
C LYS A 347 21.63 -0.12 -7.95
N GLY A 348 20.36 -0.02 -7.58
CA GLY A 348 19.68 -1.01 -6.76
C GLY A 348 18.68 -1.84 -7.55
N LYS A 349 18.32 -3.01 -7.03
CA LYS A 349 17.26 -3.85 -7.59
C LYS A 349 15.90 -3.29 -7.15
N LEU A 350 14.92 -3.28 -8.03
CA LEU A 350 13.56 -2.82 -7.74
C LEU A 350 12.59 -4.00 -7.79
N LEU A 351 11.92 -4.26 -6.66
CA LEU A 351 10.79 -5.18 -6.55
C LEU A 351 9.50 -4.37 -6.54
N GLN A 352 8.67 -4.57 -7.54
CA GLN A 352 7.32 -4.01 -7.60
C GLN A 352 6.32 -5.05 -7.10
N ILE A 353 5.41 -4.62 -6.23
CA ILE A 353 4.35 -5.43 -5.64
C ILE A 353 3.01 -4.91 -6.15
N TYR A 354 2.21 -5.80 -6.64
CA TYR A 354 0.82 -5.55 -7.01
C TYR A 354 -0.09 -6.41 -6.15
N GLY A 355 -1.16 -5.82 -5.63
CA GLY A 355 -2.12 -6.49 -4.76
C GLY A 355 -3.14 -5.51 -4.21
N PHE A 356 -4.05 -6.03 -3.41
CA PHE A 356 -5.22 -5.36 -2.87
C PHE A 356 -5.30 -5.56 -1.36
N SER A 357 -6.13 -4.76 -0.70
CA SER A 357 -6.50 -5.02 0.69
C SER A 357 -7.05 -6.42 0.86
N GLU A 358 -7.84 -6.86 -0.11
CA GLU A 358 -8.51 -8.15 -0.21
C GLU A 358 -7.54 -9.32 -0.34
N THR A 359 -6.32 -9.07 -0.78
CA THR A 359 -5.25 -10.08 -0.95
C THR A 359 -4.08 -9.86 0.01
N SER A 360 -4.33 -9.31 1.20
CA SER A 360 -3.30 -9.00 2.21
C SER A 360 -2.15 -8.13 1.66
N GLY A 361 -2.43 -7.34 0.62
CA GLY A 361 -1.47 -6.43 -0.01
C GLY A 361 -0.62 -7.02 -1.11
N ILE A 362 -0.76 -8.32 -1.43
CA ILE A 362 0.03 -9.00 -2.46
C ILE A 362 -0.82 -9.93 -3.32
N SER A 363 -0.57 -9.93 -4.61
CA SER A 363 -1.06 -10.96 -5.57
C SER A 363 -0.04 -11.25 -6.66
N HIS A 364 0.66 -10.23 -7.16
CA HIS A 364 1.71 -10.36 -8.16
C HIS A 364 2.96 -9.56 -7.75
N TYR A 365 4.10 -9.97 -8.29
CA TYR A 365 5.37 -9.30 -8.10
C TYR A 365 6.16 -9.23 -9.41
N ARG A 366 7.01 -8.22 -9.50
CA ARG A 366 7.95 -8.05 -10.61
C ARG A 366 9.30 -7.55 -10.09
N TRP A 367 10.36 -8.27 -10.41
CA TRP A 367 11.70 -7.69 -10.38
C TRP A 367 11.89 -6.87 -11.66
N VAL A 368 12.19 -5.59 -11.50
CA VAL A 368 12.45 -4.73 -12.65
C VAL A 368 13.88 -4.98 -13.12
N ASP A 369 14.00 -5.41 -14.35
CA ASP A 369 15.24 -5.66 -15.06
C ASP A 369 15.23 -4.97 -16.44
N ASP A 370 16.30 -5.14 -17.20
CA ASP A 370 16.46 -4.58 -18.55
C ASP A 370 15.71 -5.37 -19.64
N SER A 371 14.81 -6.30 -19.30
CA SER A 371 14.12 -7.18 -20.24
C SER A 371 13.18 -6.49 -21.23
N GLY A 372 13.06 -5.15 -21.18
CA GLY A 372 12.20 -4.38 -22.10
C GLY A 372 10.70 -4.55 -21.87
N GLN A 373 10.28 -5.18 -20.77
CA GLN A 373 8.87 -5.38 -20.47
C GLN A 373 8.13 -4.03 -20.30
N PRO A 374 6.87 -3.93 -20.72
CA PRO A 374 6.05 -2.74 -20.56
C PRO A 374 6.02 -2.23 -19.11
N ALA A 375 5.98 -0.92 -18.92
CA ALA A 375 5.99 -0.28 -17.61
C ALA A 375 4.77 -0.67 -16.75
N ASN A 376 3.64 -0.98 -17.38
CA ASN A 376 2.39 -1.44 -16.76
C ASN A 376 2.34 -2.95 -16.50
N THR A 377 3.46 -3.67 -16.67
CA THR A 377 3.56 -5.07 -16.27
C THR A 377 3.46 -5.18 -14.75
N ILE A 378 2.53 -5.99 -14.27
CA ILE A 378 2.36 -6.30 -12.84
C ILE A 378 3.14 -7.56 -12.44
N GLY A 379 3.68 -8.29 -13.42
CA GLY A 379 4.58 -9.43 -13.24
C GLY A 379 3.88 -10.77 -13.08
N PHE A 380 4.42 -11.59 -12.20
CA PHE A 380 3.99 -12.98 -11.99
C PHE A 380 3.20 -13.11 -10.68
N PRO A 381 2.23 -14.02 -10.60
CA PRO A 381 1.54 -14.30 -9.35
C PRO A 381 2.51 -14.87 -8.31
N PHE A 382 2.27 -14.53 -7.04
CA PHE A 382 2.96 -15.19 -5.93
C PHE A 382 2.62 -16.68 -5.90
N LYS A 383 3.50 -17.48 -5.34
CA LYS A 383 3.28 -18.93 -5.17
C LYS A 383 1.94 -19.21 -4.49
N GLU A 384 1.26 -20.26 -4.90
CA GLU A 384 -0.09 -20.62 -4.40
C GLU A 384 -1.18 -19.56 -4.71
N THR A 385 -0.90 -18.55 -5.53
CA THR A 385 -1.91 -17.62 -6.04
C THR A 385 -2.40 -18.08 -7.39
N SER A 386 -3.67 -18.44 -7.45
CA SER A 386 -4.37 -18.79 -8.70
C SER A 386 -4.95 -17.53 -9.33
N CYS A 387 -4.84 -17.40 -10.64
CA CYS A 387 -5.36 -16.27 -11.41
C CYS A 387 -6.17 -16.76 -12.60
N LYS A 388 -7.28 -16.07 -12.88
CA LYS A 388 -8.07 -16.22 -14.11
C LYS A 388 -8.21 -14.87 -14.77
N ILE A 389 -8.34 -14.86 -16.08
CA ILE A 389 -8.72 -13.68 -16.84
C ILE A 389 -10.01 -14.04 -17.57
N ILE A 390 -11.09 -13.32 -17.25
CA ILE A 390 -12.42 -13.62 -17.81
C ILE A 390 -12.91 -12.49 -18.72
N ASP A 391 -13.62 -12.87 -19.76
CA ASP A 391 -14.43 -11.93 -20.52
C ASP A 391 -15.65 -11.53 -19.68
N GLN A 392 -15.90 -10.23 -19.58
CA GLN A 392 -16.96 -9.69 -18.72
C GLN A 392 -18.36 -9.95 -19.24
N THR A 393 -18.51 -10.18 -20.55
CA THR A 393 -19.81 -10.40 -21.18
C THR A 393 -20.23 -11.86 -21.06
N THR A 394 -19.27 -12.78 -21.27
CA THR A 394 -19.54 -14.22 -21.27
C THR A 394 -19.23 -14.89 -19.94
N GLY A 395 -18.35 -14.30 -19.11
CA GLY A 395 -17.84 -14.90 -17.87
C GLY A 395 -16.84 -16.04 -18.12
N GLU A 396 -16.51 -16.33 -19.37
CA GLU A 396 -15.57 -17.38 -19.75
C GLU A 396 -14.11 -16.91 -19.64
N GLU A 397 -13.21 -17.86 -19.38
CA GLU A 397 -11.77 -17.57 -19.34
C GLU A 397 -11.24 -17.29 -20.75
N VAL A 398 -10.53 -16.16 -20.91
CA VAL A 398 -9.96 -15.73 -22.19
C VAL A 398 -8.64 -16.44 -22.49
N LYS A 399 -8.22 -16.46 -23.76
CA LYS A 399 -6.94 -17.03 -24.20
C LYS A 399 -5.76 -16.13 -23.84
N VAL A 400 -4.56 -16.73 -23.81
CA VAL A 400 -3.32 -15.96 -23.65
C VAL A 400 -3.19 -14.92 -24.77
N GLY A 401 -2.93 -13.67 -24.40
CA GLY A 401 -2.87 -12.52 -25.30
C GLY A 401 -4.18 -11.76 -25.45
N GLU A 402 -5.28 -12.26 -24.91
CA GLU A 402 -6.56 -11.53 -24.88
C GLU A 402 -6.73 -10.75 -23.56
N LYS A 403 -7.55 -9.70 -23.61
CA LYS A 403 -7.84 -8.83 -22.46
C LYS A 403 -9.08 -9.33 -21.74
N GLY A 404 -9.07 -9.28 -20.41
CA GLY A 404 -10.22 -9.59 -19.58
C GLY A 404 -10.02 -9.14 -18.14
N GLU A 405 -11.03 -9.32 -17.31
CA GLU A 405 -10.95 -9.01 -15.89
C GLU A 405 -10.09 -10.03 -15.15
N LEU A 406 -9.15 -9.55 -14.34
CA LEU A 406 -8.33 -10.38 -13.47
C LEU A 406 -9.12 -10.83 -12.24
N LEU A 407 -9.22 -12.13 -12.04
CA LEU A 407 -9.68 -12.78 -10.82
C LEU A 407 -8.51 -13.39 -10.08
N VAL A 408 -8.50 -13.23 -8.76
CA VAL A 408 -7.43 -13.75 -7.89
C VAL A 408 -8.02 -14.63 -6.79
N ASN A 409 -7.37 -15.77 -6.56
CA ASN A 409 -7.64 -16.65 -5.42
C ASN A 409 -6.32 -17.15 -4.85
N GLY A 410 -6.20 -17.20 -3.52
CA GLY A 410 -5.01 -17.72 -2.87
C GLY A 410 -5.16 -17.69 -1.33
N PRO A 411 -4.25 -18.35 -0.61
CA PRO A 411 -4.31 -18.41 0.85
C PRO A 411 -4.16 -17.06 1.53
N GLN A 412 -3.58 -16.07 0.85
CA GLN A 412 -3.44 -14.68 1.31
C GLN A 412 -4.73 -13.87 1.12
N SER A 413 -5.72 -14.38 0.37
CA SER A 413 -6.94 -13.66 0.02
C SER A 413 -7.99 -13.78 1.12
N ALA A 414 -8.70 -12.68 1.40
CA ALA A 414 -9.93 -12.70 2.17
C ALA A 414 -10.99 -13.54 1.45
N ARG A 415 -12.00 -13.97 2.20
CA ARG A 415 -13.11 -14.74 1.63
C ARG A 415 -14.35 -13.90 1.38
N LYS A 416 -14.48 -12.76 2.06
CA LYS A 416 -15.64 -11.86 1.97
C LYS A 416 -15.34 -10.51 2.60
N TYR A 417 -16.14 -9.53 2.28
CA TYR A 417 -16.20 -8.29 3.06
C TYR A 417 -16.95 -8.52 4.39
N LEU A 418 -16.53 -7.79 5.42
CA LEU A 418 -17.28 -7.73 6.69
C LEU A 418 -18.60 -7.00 6.49
N PHE A 419 -18.55 -5.93 5.70
CA PHE A 419 -19.71 -5.21 5.18
C PHE A 419 -19.32 -4.49 3.89
N THR A 420 -20.32 -4.27 3.04
CA THR A 420 -20.35 -3.33 1.94
C THR A 420 -21.43 -2.31 2.22
N LEU A 421 -21.19 -1.02 2.00
CA LEU A 421 -22.25 -0.03 2.09
C LEU A 421 -23.18 -0.15 0.88
N ILE A 422 -24.43 0.32 1.03
CA ILE A 422 -25.49 0.19 0.02
C ILE A 422 -25.02 0.72 -1.34
N GLY A 423 -25.13 -0.09 -2.39
CA GLY A 423 -24.78 0.26 -3.76
C GLY A 423 -23.41 -0.21 -4.24
N GLU A 424 -22.59 -0.83 -3.38
CA GLU A 424 -21.34 -1.48 -3.77
C GLU A 424 -21.56 -2.97 -4.04
N GLU A 425 -20.99 -3.48 -5.12
CA GLU A 425 -21.01 -4.89 -5.45
C GLU A 425 -20.07 -5.69 -4.54
N ASP A 426 -20.45 -6.92 -4.20
CA ASP A 426 -19.54 -7.85 -3.57
C ASP A 426 -18.56 -8.38 -4.61
N ASN A 427 -17.32 -7.95 -4.52
CA ASN A 427 -16.28 -8.38 -5.45
C ASN A 427 -15.80 -9.83 -5.20
N PHE A 428 -16.48 -10.59 -4.35
CA PHE A 428 -16.18 -12.01 -4.15
C PHE A 428 -17.26 -12.90 -4.78
N ALA A 429 -16.85 -13.73 -5.73
CA ALA A 429 -17.67 -14.81 -6.29
C ALA A 429 -17.10 -16.17 -5.84
N GLY A 430 -17.69 -16.73 -4.79
CA GLY A 430 -17.14 -17.92 -4.14
C GLY A 430 -15.75 -17.66 -3.55
N ALA A 431 -14.74 -18.38 -4.05
CA ALA A 431 -13.35 -18.19 -3.62
C ALA A 431 -12.57 -17.16 -4.45
N TRP A 432 -13.19 -16.58 -5.48
CA TRP A 432 -12.52 -15.67 -6.41
C TRP A 432 -12.80 -14.22 -6.06
N PHE A 433 -11.73 -13.44 -5.94
CA PHE A 433 -11.80 -11.98 -5.81
C PHE A 433 -11.73 -11.34 -7.20
N HIS A 434 -12.79 -10.64 -7.58
CA HIS A 434 -12.88 -9.81 -8.78
C HIS A 434 -12.10 -8.51 -8.55
N THR A 435 -10.99 -8.33 -9.25
CA THR A 435 -10.10 -7.20 -8.97
C THR A 435 -10.61 -5.88 -9.53
N GLY A 436 -11.58 -5.93 -10.45
CA GLY A 436 -12.01 -4.78 -11.22
C GLY A 436 -10.88 -4.19 -12.10
N ASN A 437 -9.86 -4.97 -12.43
CA ASN A 437 -8.77 -4.56 -13.29
C ASN A 437 -8.73 -5.44 -14.55
N ILE A 438 -8.68 -4.79 -15.72
CA ILE A 438 -8.49 -5.45 -16.98
C ILE A 438 -7.00 -5.68 -17.19
N VAL A 439 -6.66 -6.93 -17.44
CA VAL A 439 -5.28 -7.36 -17.68
C VAL A 439 -5.19 -8.20 -18.95
N MET A 440 -3.97 -8.44 -19.39
CA MET A 440 -3.62 -9.40 -20.42
C MET A 440 -2.46 -10.26 -19.91
N ARG A 441 -2.50 -11.56 -20.13
CA ARG A 441 -1.36 -12.45 -19.87
C ARG A 441 -0.56 -12.64 -21.15
N ASN A 442 0.73 -12.38 -21.11
CA ASN A 442 1.61 -12.60 -22.27
C ASN A 442 2.06 -14.07 -22.38
N GLN A 443 2.78 -14.40 -23.46
CA GLN A 443 3.29 -15.74 -23.71
C GLN A 443 4.29 -16.25 -22.66
N GLU A 444 4.96 -15.34 -21.98
CA GLU A 444 5.94 -15.62 -20.92
C GLU A 444 5.26 -15.88 -19.56
N GLY A 445 3.92 -15.74 -19.49
CA GLY A 445 3.13 -15.93 -18.27
C GLY A 445 3.05 -14.71 -17.36
N SER A 446 3.63 -13.57 -17.76
CA SER A 446 3.55 -12.30 -17.05
C SER A 446 2.23 -11.58 -17.35
N TYR A 447 1.70 -10.87 -16.34
CA TYR A 447 0.45 -10.12 -16.45
C TYR A 447 0.73 -8.63 -16.68
N ILE A 448 -0.03 -8.04 -17.58
CA ILE A 448 0.07 -6.63 -17.99
C ILE A 448 -1.23 -5.95 -17.64
N LEU A 449 -1.19 -4.90 -16.83
CA LEU A 449 -2.36 -4.10 -16.48
C LEU A 449 -2.73 -3.21 -17.66
N ILE A 450 -3.95 -3.33 -18.14
CA ILE A 450 -4.47 -2.54 -19.25
C ILE A 450 -5.24 -1.33 -18.69
N GLU A 451 -6.29 -1.58 -17.88
CA GLU A 451 -7.17 -0.54 -17.36
C GLU A 451 -7.88 -1.00 -16.08
N LYS A 452 -8.51 -0.08 -15.38
CA LYS A 452 -9.46 -0.40 -14.31
C LYS A 452 -10.86 -0.47 -14.90
N LEU A 453 -11.62 -1.48 -14.51
CA LEU A 453 -12.96 -1.72 -15.03
C LEU A 453 -13.90 -0.50 -14.92
N ARG A 454 -13.90 0.12 -13.76
CA ARG A 454 -14.70 1.34 -13.47
C ARG A 454 -14.31 2.56 -14.28
N ASP A 455 -13.17 2.53 -14.97
CA ASP A 455 -12.66 3.64 -15.77
C ASP A 455 -12.87 3.38 -17.27
N ILE A 456 -13.40 2.20 -17.68
CA ILE A 456 -13.75 1.90 -19.08
C ILE A 456 -14.92 2.77 -19.51
N ILE A 457 -14.81 3.34 -20.69
CA ILE A 457 -15.86 4.17 -21.32
C ILE A 457 -16.62 3.29 -22.31
N ILE A 458 -17.94 3.23 -22.19
CA ILE A 458 -18.77 2.53 -23.17
C ILE A 458 -19.32 3.56 -24.15
N SER A 459 -18.63 3.74 -25.27
CA SER A 459 -19.01 4.66 -26.34
C SER A 459 -19.53 3.89 -27.56
N ASP A 460 -20.76 4.17 -28.01
CA ASP A 460 -21.42 3.45 -29.11
C ASP A 460 -21.43 1.91 -28.92
N ALA A 461 -21.65 1.44 -27.69
CA ALA A 461 -21.56 0.04 -27.30
C ALA A 461 -20.15 -0.59 -27.49
N ILE A 462 -19.11 0.21 -27.73
CA ILE A 462 -17.72 -0.23 -27.85
C ILE A 462 -16.99 0.12 -26.56
N PRO A 463 -16.32 -0.83 -25.87
CA PRO A 463 -15.47 -0.54 -24.74
C PRO A 463 -14.22 0.23 -25.18
N VAL A 464 -14.02 1.40 -24.64
CA VAL A 464 -12.87 2.28 -24.88
C VAL A 464 -12.04 2.38 -23.60
N PHE A 465 -10.75 2.18 -23.71
CA PHE A 465 -9.82 2.18 -22.60
C PHE A 465 -9.12 3.55 -22.46
N PRO A 466 -9.47 4.37 -21.47
CA PRO A 466 -8.90 5.69 -21.27
C PRO A 466 -7.38 5.73 -21.25
N ASN A 467 -6.74 4.75 -20.60
CA ASN A 467 -5.28 4.70 -20.52
C ASN A 467 -4.59 4.55 -21.88
N GLU A 468 -5.22 3.87 -22.84
CA GLU A 468 -4.68 3.75 -24.21
C GLU A 468 -4.68 5.13 -24.89
N ILE A 469 -5.74 5.90 -24.72
CA ILE A 469 -5.86 7.26 -25.26
C ILE A 469 -4.88 8.20 -24.57
N GLU A 470 -4.82 8.17 -23.23
CA GLU A 470 -3.89 8.96 -22.42
C GLU A 470 -2.42 8.67 -22.80
N ALA A 471 -2.09 7.41 -23.08
CA ALA A 471 -0.75 7.03 -23.54
C ALA A 471 -0.39 7.69 -24.88
N VAL A 472 -1.35 7.87 -25.79
CA VAL A 472 -1.13 8.57 -27.06
C VAL A 472 -1.03 10.08 -26.83
N ILE A 473 -1.93 10.66 -26.02
CA ILE A 473 -1.91 12.10 -25.68
C ILE A 473 -0.55 12.48 -25.05
N ASN A 474 -0.07 11.68 -24.09
CA ASN A 474 1.16 11.97 -23.34
C ASN A 474 2.45 11.78 -24.17
N LYS A 475 2.39 11.18 -25.36
CA LYS A 475 3.50 11.16 -26.33
C LYS A 475 3.69 12.49 -27.05
N PHE A 476 2.69 13.37 -27.04
CA PHE A 476 2.81 14.67 -27.69
C PHE A 476 3.73 15.58 -26.84
N PRO A 477 4.81 16.15 -27.41
CA PRO A 477 5.89 16.79 -26.63
C PRO A 477 5.47 17.96 -25.76
N GLU A 478 4.44 18.71 -26.19
CA GLU A 478 3.92 19.88 -25.49
C GLU A 478 2.91 19.54 -24.38
N VAL A 479 2.48 18.27 -24.25
CA VAL A 479 1.61 17.83 -23.17
C VAL A 479 2.45 17.56 -21.91
N SER A 480 1.95 18.03 -20.78
CA SER A 480 2.52 17.71 -19.46
C SER A 480 1.70 16.67 -18.70
N GLU A 481 0.37 16.70 -18.85
CA GLU A 481 -0.53 15.77 -18.16
C GLU A 481 -1.81 15.59 -18.97
N SER A 482 -2.42 14.42 -18.88
CA SER A 482 -3.74 14.17 -19.46
C SER A 482 -4.58 13.22 -18.60
N ALA A 483 -5.89 13.34 -18.72
CA ALA A 483 -6.87 12.39 -18.19
C ALA A 483 -8.04 12.26 -19.16
N VAL A 484 -8.50 11.04 -19.38
CA VAL A 484 -9.64 10.74 -20.23
C VAL A 484 -10.74 10.10 -19.39
N ILE A 485 -11.97 10.57 -19.56
CA ILE A 485 -13.15 10.07 -18.87
C ILE A 485 -14.32 9.88 -19.83
N GLY A 486 -15.26 9.02 -19.45
CA GLY A 486 -16.61 8.98 -20.04
C GLY A 486 -17.49 10.05 -19.40
N ILE A 487 -18.28 10.72 -20.22
CA ILE A 487 -19.36 11.60 -19.78
C ILE A 487 -20.67 11.10 -20.38
N SER A 488 -21.74 11.09 -19.57
CA SER A 488 -23.04 10.64 -20.05
C SER A 488 -23.51 11.50 -21.23
N ASP A 489 -23.83 10.85 -22.34
CA ASP A 489 -24.40 11.46 -23.52
C ASP A 489 -25.70 10.72 -23.85
N GLY A 490 -26.83 11.39 -23.71
CA GLY A 490 -28.16 10.79 -23.85
C GLY A 490 -28.44 10.02 -25.15
N ASN A 491 -27.59 10.13 -26.17
CA ASN A 491 -27.72 9.47 -27.44
C ASN A 491 -26.73 8.33 -27.69
N LEU A 492 -25.53 8.39 -27.09
CA LEU A 492 -24.40 7.49 -27.40
C LEU A 492 -23.96 6.62 -26.21
N GLY A 493 -24.68 6.68 -25.08
CA GLY A 493 -24.27 6.06 -23.82
C GLY A 493 -23.24 6.94 -23.10
N GLU A 494 -21.97 6.85 -23.47
CA GLU A 494 -20.91 7.72 -22.95
C GLU A 494 -20.11 8.33 -24.10
N SER A 495 -19.82 9.62 -23.99
CA SER A 495 -18.90 10.33 -24.86
C SER A 495 -17.52 10.44 -24.22
N ILE A 496 -16.47 10.30 -25.02
CA ILE A 496 -15.09 10.39 -24.59
C ILE A 496 -14.70 11.86 -24.42
N LYS A 497 -14.26 12.23 -23.20
CA LYS A 497 -13.75 13.57 -22.89
C LYS A 497 -12.31 13.51 -22.42
N ALA A 498 -11.42 14.28 -23.09
CA ALA A 498 -10.02 14.41 -22.71
C ALA A 498 -9.77 15.75 -21.99
N PHE A 499 -9.18 15.68 -20.81
CA PHE A 499 -8.61 16.82 -20.08
C PHE A 499 -7.12 16.84 -20.32
N VAL A 500 -6.58 17.98 -20.75
CA VAL A 500 -5.16 18.09 -21.13
C VAL A 500 -4.53 19.33 -20.50
N VAL A 501 -3.34 19.16 -19.96
CA VAL A 501 -2.47 20.25 -19.52
C VAL A 501 -1.32 20.35 -20.50
N THR A 502 -1.19 21.50 -21.17
CA THR A 502 -0.10 21.79 -22.10
C THR A 502 0.91 22.74 -21.50
N LYS A 503 2.18 22.64 -21.91
CA LYS A 503 3.28 23.44 -21.38
C LYS A 503 3.14 24.92 -21.72
N ASP A 504 2.62 25.25 -22.89
CA ASP A 504 2.52 26.63 -23.40
C ASP A 504 1.09 27.20 -23.42
N GLY A 505 0.06 26.35 -23.26
CA GLY A 505 -1.36 26.76 -23.20
C GLY A 505 -1.92 27.40 -24.48
N THR A 506 -1.19 27.43 -25.61
CA THR A 506 -1.56 28.16 -26.79
C THR A 506 -2.63 27.43 -27.64
N ALA A 507 -3.53 28.18 -28.26
CA ALA A 507 -4.54 27.62 -29.21
C ALA A 507 -3.86 26.92 -30.41
N SER A 508 -2.64 27.28 -30.78
CA SER A 508 -1.86 26.60 -31.81
C SER A 508 -1.46 25.19 -31.38
N CYS A 509 -0.98 25.04 -30.16
CA CYS A 509 -0.64 23.77 -29.57
C CYS A 509 -1.84 22.83 -29.49
N GLN A 510 -2.99 23.35 -29.06
CA GLN A 510 -4.24 22.59 -28.97
C GLN A 510 -4.67 22.02 -30.35
N ARG A 511 -4.61 22.81 -31.39
CA ARG A 511 -4.93 22.35 -32.76
C ARG A 511 -3.97 21.29 -33.28
N LYS A 512 -2.68 21.45 -33.01
CA LYS A 512 -1.66 20.44 -33.36
C LYS A 512 -1.88 19.12 -32.64
N LEU A 513 -2.22 19.17 -31.35
CA LEU A 513 -2.54 17.99 -30.57
C LEU A 513 -3.75 17.24 -31.13
N ILE A 514 -4.86 17.96 -31.40
CA ILE A 514 -6.08 17.33 -31.96
C ILE A 514 -5.78 16.66 -33.31
N LYS A 515 -5.02 17.33 -34.18
CA LYS A 515 -4.59 16.73 -35.45
C LYS A 515 -3.75 15.47 -35.21
N TYR A 516 -2.77 15.54 -34.30
CA TYR A 516 -1.93 14.39 -33.95
C TYR A 516 -2.75 13.21 -33.44
N LEU A 517 -3.75 13.45 -32.56
CA LEU A 517 -4.62 12.41 -32.05
C LEU A 517 -5.50 11.78 -33.13
N ASN A 518 -6.01 12.57 -34.07
CA ASN A 518 -6.78 12.06 -35.22
C ASN A 518 -5.95 11.16 -36.14
N GLU A 519 -4.64 11.36 -36.20
CA GLU A 519 -3.71 10.56 -36.99
C GLU A 519 -3.24 9.29 -36.26
N ASN A 520 -3.28 9.27 -34.91
CA ASN A 520 -2.69 8.21 -34.11
C ASN A 520 -3.71 7.40 -33.28
N LEU A 521 -4.99 7.77 -33.27
CA LEU A 521 -6.07 7.05 -32.62
C LEU A 521 -7.06 6.50 -33.64
N ALA A 522 -7.56 5.29 -33.39
CA ALA A 522 -8.69 4.75 -34.11
C ALA A 522 -9.93 5.68 -33.96
N GLU A 523 -10.83 5.66 -34.89
CA GLU A 523 -11.98 6.57 -34.94
C GLU A 523 -12.82 6.49 -33.65
N TYR A 524 -13.10 5.29 -33.17
CA TYR A 524 -13.86 5.04 -31.95
C TYR A 524 -13.12 5.43 -30.64
N GLN A 525 -11.82 5.69 -30.70
CA GLN A 525 -11.00 6.11 -29.54
C GLN A 525 -10.82 7.63 -29.49
N ARG A 526 -11.23 8.37 -30.53
CA ARG A 526 -11.00 9.80 -30.59
C ARG A 526 -11.88 10.53 -29.58
N PRO A 527 -11.30 11.40 -28.72
CA PRO A 527 -12.10 12.18 -27.80
C PRO A 527 -13.13 13.08 -28.56
N HIS A 528 -14.38 13.03 -28.12
CA HIS A 528 -15.45 13.89 -28.62
C HIS A 528 -15.31 15.32 -28.09
N PHE A 529 -14.80 15.43 -26.85
CA PHE A 529 -14.61 16.69 -26.15
C PHE A 529 -13.19 16.84 -25.64
N TYR A 530 -12.66 18.06 -25.70
CA TYR A 530 -11.36 18.43 -25.17
C TYR A 530 -11.53 19.59 -24.20
N GLU A 531 -10.94 19.48 -23.01
CA GLU A 531 -10.87 20.55 -22.03
C GLU A 531 -9.41 20.78 -21.62
N PHE A 532 -8.90 21.98 -21.97
CA PHE A 532 -7.55 22.37 -21.64
C PHE A 532 -7.54 23.09 -20.29
N ARG A 533 -6.64 22.68 -19.40
CA ARG A 533 -6.51 23.19 -18.02
C ARG A 533 -5.07 23.54 -17.69
N ASN A 534 -4.88 24.37 -16.66
CA ASN A 534 -3.56 24.66 -16.10
C ASN A 534 -3.05 23.52 -15.20
N GLU A 535 -3.97 22.81 -14.55
CA GLU A 535 -3.67 21.66 -13.69
C GLU A 535 -4.85 20.69 -13.63
N LEU A 536 -4.58 19.43 -13.28
CA LEU A 536 -5.60 18.42 -13.02
C LEU A 536 -5.69 18.10 -11.53
N PRO A 537 -6.88 17.74 -11.01
CA PRO A 537 -7.06 17.37 -9.61
C PRO A 537 -6.25 16.12 -9.26
N LYS A 538 -5.44 16.20 -8.21
CA LYS A 538 -4.54 15.13 -7.80
C LYS A 538 -4.78 14.72 -6.36
N SER A 539 -4.59 13.44 -6.11
CA SER A 539 -4.52 12.90 -4.76
C SER A 539 -3.24 13.36 -4.05
N MET A 540 -3.17 13.13 -2.76
CA MET A 540 -1.93 13.34 -2.00
C MET A 540 -0.75 12.51 -2.55
N SER A 541 -1.03 11.42 -3.26
CA SER A 541 -0.02 10.61 -3.95
C SER A 541 0.41 11.18 -5.31
N GLY A 542 -0.19 12.27 -5.78
CA GLY A 542 0.10 12.89 -7.09
C GLY A 542 -0.65 12.24 -8.26
N LYS A 543 -1.53 11.26 -7.99
CA LYS A 543 -2.36 10.62 -9.00
C LYS A 543 -3.55 11.50 -9.36
N ILE A 544 -3.89 11.60 -10.64
CA ILE A 544 -5.07 12.31 -11.12
C ILE A 544 -6.32 11.60 -10.60
N ILE A 545 -7.24 12.37 -10.02
CA ILE A 545 -8.50 11.87 -9.45
C ILE A 545 -9.60 12.03 -10.52
N LYS A 546 -9.75 11.02 -11.38
CA LYS A 546 -10.77 11.02 -12.46
C LYS A 546 -12.18 11.27 -11.94
N ARG A 547 -12.53 10.77 -10.75
CA ARG A 547 -13.84 11.00 -10.14
C ARG A 547 -14.18 12.49 -10.00
N ILE A 548 -13.23 13.32 -9.57
CA ILE A 548 -13.45 14.77 -9.47
C ILE A 548 -13.72 15.37 -10.86
N LEU A 549 -13.03 14.88 -11.89
CA LEU A 549 -13.26 15.32 -13.27
C LEU A 549 -14.65 14.91 -13.77
N ILE A 550 -15.12 13.71 -13.42
CA ILE A 550 -16.47 13.23 -13.74
C ILE A 550 -17.53 14.09 -13.04
N GLU A 551 -17.40 14.33 -11.72
CA GLU A 551 -18.29 15.18 -10.94
C GLU A 551 -18.36 16.62 -11.50
N GLN A 552 -17.21 17.20 -11.85
CA GLN A 552 -17.13 18.52 -12.47
C GLN A 552 -17.74 18.57 -13.88
N ALA A 553 -17.61 17.50 -14.64
CA ALA A 553 -18.21 17.42 -15.97
C ALA A 553 -19.74 17.27 -15.88
N ALA A 554 -20.25 16.50 -14.92
CA ALA A 554 -21.69 16.33 -14.68
C ALA A 554 -22.35 17.64 -14.20
N GLY A 555 -21.74 18.38 -13.26
CA GLY A 555 -22.29 19.67 -12.78
C GLY A 555 -22.37 20.75 -13.85
N ARG A 556 -21.44 20.75 -14.82
CA ARG A 556 -21.50 21.69 -15.96
C ARG A 556 -22.59 21.34 -16.99
N THR A 557 -23.04 20.09 -17.05
CA THR A 557 -24.15 19.68 -17.92
C THR A 557 -25.49 20.21 -17.40
N GLU A 558 -25.66 20.30 -16.07
CA GLU A 558 -26.88 20.88 -15.47
C GLU A 558 -26.96 22.40 -15.65
N GLU A 559 -25.84 23.13 -15.56
CA GLU A 559 -25.81 24.59 -15.82
C GLU A 559 -26.07 24.95 -17.26
N ASN A 560 -25.61 24.14 -18.23
CA ASN A 560 -25.87 24.38 -19.67
C ASN A 560 -27.28 24.02 -20.10
N THR A 561 -28.00 23.15 -19.42
CA THR A 561 -29.41 22.85 -19.66
C THR A 561 -30.36 23.90 -19.08
N ALA A 562 -29.90 24.66 -18.07
CA ALA A 562 -30.67 25.76 -17.49
C ALA A 562 -30.55 27.09 -18.26
N SER A 563 -29.58 27.24 -19.17
CA SER A 563 -29.33 28.46 -19.96
C SER A 563 -29.89 28.42 -21.38
N VAL A 564 -30.63 27.37 -21.76
CA VAL A 564 -31.35 27.25 -23.04
C VAL A 564 -32.84 27.04 -22.74
N LYS A 565 -33.45 28.01 -22.10
CA LYS A 565 -34.90 28.22 -22.08
C LYS A 565 -35.23 29.70 -22.30
#